data_34800a155e2e91b975a941dd8644e406
#
_entry.id   34800a155e2e91b975a941dd8644e406
#
_cell.length_a   1.000
_cell.length_b   1.000
_cell.length_c   1.000
_cell.angle_alpha   90.00
_cell.angle_beta   90.00
_cell.angle_gamma   90.00
#
_symmetry.space_group_name_H-M   'P 1'
#
loop_
_entity.id
_entity.type
_entity.pdbx_description
1 polymer ?
#
loop_
_entity_poly.entity_id
_entity_poly.type
_entity_poly.pdbx_seq_one_letter_code
_entity_poly.pdbx_strand_id
1 'polypeptide(L)'
;MTADRRVGKLCPQHRLEGFDCGREELNRYLLRYAAQNQQGGAALTYIGLVGETVVGYHTLAVGHVTREGAPERLTKGLARHPVPIMLLARLAVDHRWQGQGIGKALLRDTMLRTLQAADIAGIRALAVHAKDDAARDFYEKFDFIRSPTDPMHLFVLLKDVRRIVPG
;
A
#
# COMPACT_ATOMS: atom_id res chain seq x y z
N MET A 1 -18.76 -17.84 -15.09
CA MET A 1 -17.31 -17.89 -14.83
C MET A 1 -16.82 -16.51 -14.37
N THR A 2 -16.18 -16.47 -13.22
CA THR A 2 -15.53 -15.25 -12.77
C THR A 2 -14.19 -15.13 -13.48
N ALA A 3 -13.88 -13.93 -13.98
CA ALA A 3 -12.58 -13.67 -14.57
C ALA A 3 -11.50 -13.77 -13.47
N ASP A 4 -10.31 -14.20 -13.88
CA ASP A 4 -9.19 -14.39 -12.99
C ASP A 4 -8.73 -13.05 -12.39
N ARG A 5 -8.64 -12.98 -11.06
CA ARG A 5 -8.15 -11.82 -10.34
C ARG A 5 -6.74 -12.09 -9.86
N ARG A 6 -5.83 -11.20 -10.20
CA ARG A 6 -4.43 -11.33 -9.78
C ARG A 6 -3.78 -9.97 -9.58
N VAL A 7 -2.69 -9.95 -8.84
CA VAL A 7 -1.86 -8.76 -8.64
C VAL A 7 -0.44 -9.10 -9.03
N GLY A 8 0.16 -8.30 -9.90
CA GLY A 8 1.50 -8.52 -10.38
C GLY A 8 2.29 -7.23 -10.55
N LYS A 9 3.60 -7.36 -10.50
CA LYS A 9 4.50 -6.21 -10.65
C LYS A 9 4.25 -5.52 -11.99
N LEU A 10 4.27 -4.19 -11.99
CA LEU A 10 4.09 -3.41 -13.20
C LEU A 10 5.08 -3.84 -14.27
N CYS A 11 4.59 -4.11 -15.47
CA CYS A 11 5.40 -4.49 -16.62
C CYS A 11 4.88 -3.81 -17.90
N PRO A 12 5.70 -3.80 -18.99
CA PRO A 12 5.32 -3.10 -20.23
C PRO A 12 4.05 -3.64 -20.89
N GLN A 13 3.67 -4.89 -20.61
CA GLN A 13 2.49 -5.50 -21.21
C GLN A 13 1.18 -5.02 -20.61
N HIS A 14 1.21 -4.36 -19.45
CA HIS A 14 0.00 -3.83 -18.83
C HIS A 14 -0.56 -2.65 -19.62
N ARG A 15 -1.86 -2.69 -19.90
CA ARG A 15 -2.55 -1.61 -20.60
C ARG A 15 -3.12 -0.64 -19.59
N LEU A 16 -2.42 0.46 -19.37
CA LEU A 16 -2.75 1.45 -18.35
C LEU A 16 -3.70 2.53 -18.84
N GLU A 17 -3.82 2.70 -20.15
CA GLU A 17 -4.67 3.74 -20.74
C GLU A 17 -6.12 3.50 -20.36
N GLY A 18 -6.81 4.57 -20.02
CA GLY A 18 -8.21 4.50 -19.61
C GLY A 18 -8.42 4.21 -18.14
N PHE A 19 -7.35 3.93 -17.39
CA PHE A 19 -7.48 3.78 -15.94
C PHE A 19 -7.94 5.11 -15.32
N ASP A 20 -9.02 5.04 -14.53
CA ASP A 20 -9.57 6.22 -13.88
C ASP A 20 -10.14 5.84 -12.51
N CYS A 21 -9.44 6.23 -11.47
CA CYS A 21 -9.89 5.99 -10.08
C CYS A 21 -10.71 7.16 -9.51
N GLY A 22 -10.92 8.22 -10.31
CA GLY A 22 -11.62 9.41 -9.85
C GLY A 22 -10.71 10.47 -9.23
N ARG A 23 -9.42 10.20 -9.12
CA ARG A 23 -8.43 11.17 -8.64
C ARG A 23 -7.33 11.34 -9.66
N GLU A 24 -7.21 12.54 -10.19
CA GLU A 24 -6.31 12.83 -11.31
C GLU A 24 -4.84 12.56 -10.96
N GLU A 25 -4.41 12.92 -9.75
CA GLU A 25 -3.02 12.71 -9.34
C GLU A 25 -2.64 11.23 -9.28
N LEU A 26 -3.57 10.37 -8.90
CA LEU A 26 -3.32 8.92 -8.85
C LEU A 26 -3.34 8.32 -10.25
N ASN A 27 -4.23 8.79 -11.12
CA ASN A 27 -4.25 8.38 -12.53
C ASN A 27 -2.95 8.78 -13.24
N ARG A 28 -2.53 10.02 -13.03
CA ARG A 28 -1.31 10.57 -13.65
C ARG A 28 -0.08 9.81 -13.17
N TYR A 29 -0.01 9.50 -11.89
CA TYR A 29 1.13 8.74 -11.36
C TYR A 29 1.27 7.40 -12.07
N LEU A 30 0.19 6.66 -12.20
CA LEU A 30 0.23 5.35 -12.85
C LEU A 30 0.69 5.46 -14.30
N LEU A 31 0.12 6.42 -15.04
CA LEU A 31 0.38 6.57 -16.47
C LEU A 31 1.78 7.13 -16.77
N ARG A 32 2.26 8.08 -15.95
CA ARG A 32 3.43 8.89 -16.30
C ARG A 32 4.67 8.63 -15.46
N TYR A 33 4.50 8.20 -14.20
CA TYR A 33 5.62 8.16 -13.25
C TYR A 33 5.95 6.79 -12.71
N ALA A 34 4.99 5.87 -12.67
CA ALA A 34 5.17 4.58 -12.01
C ALA A 34 6.32 3.76 -12.62
N ALA A 35 6.36 3.62 -13.94
CA ALA A 35 7.40 2.84 -14.61
C ALA A 35 8.78 3.46 -14.39
N GLN A 36 8.90 4.77 -14.50
CA GLN A 36 10.16 5.48 -14.31
C GLN A 36 10.66 5.34 -12.88
N ASN A 37 9.79 5.51 -11.89
CA ASN A 37 10.16 5.35 -10.48
C ASN A 37 10.59 3.92 -10.18
N GLN A 38 9.93 2.95 -10.79
CA GLN A 38 10.28 1.54 -10.62
C GLN A 38 11.65 1.22 -11.22
N GLN A 39 11.95 1.72 -12.42
CA GLN A 39 13.25 1.55 -13.04
C GLN A 39 14.36 2.20 -12.21
N GLY A 40 14.09 3.36 -11.62
CA GLY A 40 15.04 4.06 -10.78
C GLY A 40 15.18 3.52 -9.37
N GLY A 41 14.37 2.52 -8.99
CA GLY A 41 14.43 1.92 -7.67
C GLY A 41 13.79 2.76 -6.56
N ALA A 42 13.04 3.82 -6.92
CA ALA A 42 12.45 4.72 -5.92
C ALA A 42 11.18 4.14 -5.29
N ALA A 43 10.37 3.45 -6.09
CA ALA A 43 9.13 2.84 -5.63
C ALA A 43 8.70 1.77 -6.63
N LEU A 44 8.11 0.70 -6.14
CA LEU A 44 7.62 -0.39 -6.98
C LEU A 44 6.09 -0.37 -7.03
N THR A 45 5.54 -0.54 -8.23
CA THR A 45 4.09 -0.54 -8.43
C THR A 45 3.61 -1.94 -8.81
N TYR A 46 2.50 -2.33 -8.22
CA TYR A 46 1.85 -3.63 -8.44
C TYR A 46 0.45 -3.39 -8.99
N ILE A 47 0.13 -4.09 -10.06
CA ILE A 47 -1.08 -3.87 -10.85
C ILE A 47 -2.10 -4.95 -10.50
N GLY A 48 -3.29 -4.52 -10.14
CA GLY A 48 -4.45 -5.41 -9.96
C GLY A 48 -5.14 -5.65 -11.30
N LEU A 49 -5.36 -6.90 -11.63
CA LEU A 49 -5.91 -7.33 -12.91
C LEU A 49 -7.14 -8.21 -12.70
N VAL A 50 -8.13 -8.01 -13.55
CA VAL A 50 -9.21 -8.96 -13.76
C VAL A 50 -9.10 -9.38 -15.23
N GLY A 51 -8.67 -10.64 -15.47
CA GLY A 51 -8.22 -11.01 -16.79
C GLY A 51 -7.05 -10.14 -17.23
N GLU A 52 -7.20 -9.45 -18.36
CA GLU A 52 -6.20 -8.52 -18.87
C GLU A 52 -6.51 -7.06 -18.53
N THR A 53 -7.63 -6.80 -17.82
CA THR A 53 -8.07 -5.45 -17.50
C THR A 53 -7.40 -4.95 -16.22
N VAL A 54 -6.78 -3.77 -16.30
CA VAL A 54 -6.20 -3.09 -15.13
C VAL A 54 -7.33 -2.47 -14.33
N VAL A 55 -7.50 -2.93 -13.09
CA VAL A 55 -8.60 -2.50 -12.22
C VAL A 55 -8.15 -1.71 -11.01
N GLY A 56 -6.86 -1.70 -10.72
CA GLY A 56 -6.30 -0.97 -9.59
C GLY A 56 -4.81 -1.13 -9.52
N TYR A 57 -4.20 -0.43 -8.56
CA TYR A 57 -2.77 -0.58 -8.31
C TYR A 57 -2.42 -0.16 -6.88
N HIS A 58 -1.26 -0.62 -6.41
CA HIS A 58 -0.64 -0.06 -5.23
C HIS A 58 0.85 0.15 -5.47
N THR A 59 1.43 1.07 -4.71
CA THR A 59 2.85 1.42 -4.83
C THR A 59 3.51 1.33 -3.46
N LEU A 60 4.65 0.63 -3.40
CA LEU A 60 5.41 0.42 -2.17
C LEU A 60 6.76 1.12 -2.25
N ALA A 61 7.16 1.73 -1.15
CA ALA A 61 8.49 2.31 -0.97
C ALA A 61 8.95 2.06 0.47
N VAL A 62 10.27 2.06 0.70
CA VAL A 62 10.79 1.99 2.07
C VAL A 62 10.89 3.38 2.65
N GLY A 63 10.82 3.48 3.96
CA GLY A 63 10.93 4.77 4.64
C GLY A 63 11.19 4.61 6.12
N HIS A 64 11.17 5.73 6.81
CA HIS A 64 11.35 5.80 8.26
C HIS A 64 10.32 6.75 8.83
N VAL A 65 9.94 6.51 10.07
CA VAL A 65 9.12 7.44 10.84
C VAL A 65 9.90 7.83 12.11
N THR A 66 9.79 9.09 12.51
CA THR A 66 10.41 9.55 13.77
C THR A 66 9.71 8.88 14.94
N ARG A 67 10.43 8.76 16.08
CA ARG A 67 9.81 8.19 17.29
C ARG A 67 8.60 9.00 17.72
N GLU A 68 8.67 10.32 17.60
CA GLU A 68 7.59 11.24 17.97
C GLU A 68 6.35 11.04 17.09
N GLY A 69 6.55 10.72 15.82
CA GLY A 69 5.46 10.46 14.87
C GLY A 69 4.94 9.04 14.87
N ALA A 70 5.62 8.12 15.57
CA ALA A 70 5.24 6.72 15.62
C ALA A 70 4.36 6.42 16.83
N PRO A 71 3.30 5.59 16.68
CA PRO A 71 2.59 5.08 17.85
C PRO A 71 3.53 4.38 18.81
N GLU A 72 3.23 4.45 20.12
CA GLU A 72 4.06 3.84 21.15
C GLU A 72 4.31 2.35 20.88
N ARG A 73 3.33 1.62 20.38
CA ARG A 73 3.47 0.20 20.06
C ARG A 73 4.59 -0.07 19.05
N LEU A 74 4.88 0.86 18.16
CA LEU A 74 5.96 0.70 17.19
C LEU A 74 7.34 0.87 17.81
N THR A 75 7.47 1.76 18.78
CA THR A 75 8.76 2.13 19.37
C THR A 75 9.14 1.28 20.57
N LYS A 76 8.20 0.59 21.17
CA LYS A 76 8.43 -0.21 22.37
C LYS A 76 9.48 -1.28 22.12
N GLY A 77 10.52 -1.26 22.92
CA GLY A 77 11.61 -2.25 22.82
C GLY A 77 12.63 -1.93 21.73
N LEU A 78 12.51 -0.82 21.02
CA LEU A 78 13.46 -0.43 19.99
C LEU A 78 14.43 0.62 20.52
N ALA A 79 15.66 0.62 19.96
CA ALA A 79 16.65 1.66 20.24
C ALA A 79 16.14 3.02 19.74
N ARG A 80 16.78 4.11 20.20
CA ARG A 80 16.40 5.49 19.83
C ARG A 80 16.89 5.85 18.43
N HIS A 81 16.26 5.28 17.43
CA HIS A 81 16.51 5.59 16.02
C HIS A 81 15.19 5.77 15.31
N PRO A 82 15.16 6.41 14.14
CA PRO A 82 13.96 6.38 13.31
C PRO A 82 13.50 4.94 13.06
N VAL A 83 12.20 4.73 13.03
CA VAL A 83 11.62 3.39 12.90
C VAL A 83 11.49 3.03 11.43
N PRO A 84 12.08 1.90 10.98
CA PRO A 84 11.97 1.49 9.57
C PRO A 84 10.55 1.00 9.27
N ILE A 85 10.01 1.49 8.15
CA ILE A 85 8.66 1.13 7.72
C ILE A 85 8.63 0.78 6.24
N MET A 86 7.62 -0.01 5.84
CA MET A 86 7.19 -0.09 4.46
C MET A 86 6.09 0.94 4.27
N LEU A 87 6.23 1.79 3.27
CA LEU A 87 5.22 2.81 2.97
C LEU A 87 4.33 2.34 1.82
N LEU A 88 3.04 2.23 2.09
CA LEU A 88 2.04 2.13 1.04
C LEU A 88 1.82 3.55 0.52
N ALA A 89 2.55 3.89 -0.53
CA ALA A 89 2.58 5.26 -1.04
C ALA A 89 1.31 5.61 -1.80
N ARG A 90 0.72 4.63 -2.50
CA ARG A 90 -0.51 4.82 -3.28
C ARG A 90 -1.31 3.54 -3.32
N LEU A 91 -2.64 3.69 -3.29
CA LEU A 91 -3.58 2.60 -3.52
C LEU A 91 -4.80 3.17 -4.22
N ALA A 92 -5.14 2.64 -5.38
CA ALA A 92 -6.22 3.17 -6.19
C ALA A 92 -6.98 2.06 -6.90
N VAL A 93 -8.30 2.24 -7.01
CA VAL A 93 -9.19 1.30 -7.70
C VAL A 93 -9.96 2.07 -8.77
N ASP A 94 -9.97 1.55 -9.99
CA ASP A 94 -10.75 2.13 -11.10
C ASP A 94 -12.21 2.26 -10.67
N HIS A 95 -12.83 3.40 -10.97
CA HIS A 95 -14.18 3.72 -10.51
C HIS A 95 -15.22 2.69 -10.95
N ARG A 96 -15.00 2.03 -12.10
CA ARG A 96 -15.91 0.98 -12.59
C ARG A 96 -15.84 -0.30 -11.75
N TRP A 97 -14.80 -0.45 -10.95
CA TRP A 97 -14.55 -1.65 -10.14
C TRP A 97 -14.62 -1.41 -8.64
N GLN A 98 -14.96 -0.21 -8.20
CA GLN A 98 -15.13 0.09 -6.78
C GLN A 98 -16.35 -0.64 -6.22
N GLY A 99 -16.29 -0.96 -4.92
CA GLY A 99 -17.37 -1.70 -4.26
C GLY A 99 -17.37 -3.19 -4.52
N GLN A 100 -16.33 -3.74 -5.16
CA GLN A 100 -16.24 -5.16 -5.52
C GLN A 100 -15.08 -5.90 -4.82
N GLY A 101 -14.51 -5.31 -3.77
CA GLY A 101 -13.45 -5.94 -2.99
C GLY A 101 -12.04 -5.79 -3.58
N ILE A 102 -11.86 -4.99 -4.63
CA ILE A 102 -10.55 -4.79 -5.25
C ILE A 102 -9.60 -4.06 -4.31
N GLY A 103 -10.07 -3.01 -3.62
CA GLY A 103 -9.23 -2.28 -2.66
C GLY A 103 -8.75 -3.16 -1.53
N LYS A 104 -9.62 -4.00 -0.99
CA LYS A 104 -9.26 -4.98 0.04
C LYS A 104 -8.22 -5.98 -0.48
N ALA A 105 -8.39 -6.46 -1.70
CA ALA A 105 -7.45 -7.40 -2.32
C ALA A 105 -6.08 -6.76 -2.54
N LEU A 106 -6.05 -5.50 -2.96
CA LEU A 106 -4.80 -4.75 -3.12
C LEU A 106 -4.10 -4.54 -1.77
N LEU A 107 -4.86 -4.20 -0.73
CA LEU A 107 -4.29 -4.04 0.61
C LEU A 107 -3.73 -5.36 1.14
N ARG A 108 -4.45 -6.47 0.92
CA ARG A 108 -3.97 -7.80 1.29
C ARG A 108 -2.65 -8.12 0.57
N ASP A 109 -2.55 -7.82 -0.72
CA ASP A 109 -1.32 -8.02 -1.49
C ASP A 109 -0.18 -7.17 -0.93
N THR A 110 -0.46 -5.91 -0.59
CA THR A 110 0.50 -5.01 0.07
C THR A 110 1.05 -5.64 1.36
N MET A 111 0.16 -6.17 2.19
CA MET A 111 0.54 -6.81 3.45
C MET A 111 1.42 -8.04 3.24
N LEU A 112 1.06 -8.90 2.28
CA LEU A 112 1.83 -10.10 1.97
C LEU A 112 3.24 -9.74 1.47
N ARG A 113 3.36 -8.75 0.59
CA ARG A 113 4.66 -8.31 0.07
C ARG A 113 5.50 -7.65 1.16
N THR A 114 4.87 -6.92 2.06
CA THR A 114 5.58 -6.33 3.21
C THR A 114 6.16 -7.42 4.12
N LEU A 115 5.40 -8.49 4.38
CA LEU A 115 5.91 -9.63 5.15
C LEU A 115 7.09 -10.30 4.45
N GLN A 116 7.03 -10.45 3.13
CA GLN A 116 8.15 -11.01 2.35
C GLN A 116 9.40 -10.13 2.47
N ALA A 117 9.23 -8.83 2.35
CA ALA A 117 10.35 -7.88 2.46
C ALA A 117 10.93 -7.88 3.87
N ALA A 118 10.11 -8.06 4.89
CA ALA A 118 10.55 -8.10 6.28
C ALA A 118 11.37 -9.35 6.63
N ASP A 119 11.30 -10.39 5.82
CA ASP A 119 12.16 -11.57 5.97
C ASP A 119 13.60 -11.30 5.48
N ILE A 120 13.79 -10.23 4.73
CA ILE A 120 15.08 -9.89 4.15
C ILE A 120 15.71 -8.68 4.86
N ALA A 121 14.91 -7.70 5.23
CA ALA A 121 15.38 -6.45 5.82
C ALA A 121 14.48 -6.02 6.98
N GLY A 122 15.03 -5.22 7.89
CA GLY A 122 14.30 -4.75 9.06
C GLY A 122 13.16 -3.81 8.67
N ILE A 123 11.93 -4.23 8.94
CA ILE A 123 10.72 -3.45 8.76
C ILE A 123 9.85 -3.67 9.99
N ARG A 124 9.47 -2.58 10.67
CA ARG A 124 8.67 -2.67 11.90
C ARG A 124 7.18 -2.67 11.63
N ALA A 125 6.75 -1.91 10.63
CA ALA A 125 5.33 -1.69 10.36
C ALA A 125 5.11 -1.34 8.89
N LEU A 126 3.86 -1.52 8.46
CA LEU A 126 3.36 -0.96 7.21
C LEU A 126 2.70 0.38 7.55
N ALA A 127 3.02 1.42 6.79
CA ALA A 127 2.52 2.76 7.02
C ALA A 127 1.79 3.30 5.79
N VAL A 128 0.84 4.20 6.01
CA VAL A 128 0.10 4.86 4.95
C VAL A 128 -0.28 6.28 5.38
N HIS A 129 -0.31 7.21 4.43
CA HIS A 129 -0.95 8.52 4.62
C HIS A 129 -2.34 8.44 3.97
N ALA A 130 -3.39 8.53 4.79
CA ALA A 130 -4.75 8.53 4.27
C ALA A 130 -5.03 9.88 3.60
N LYS A 131 -5.60 9.84 2.39
CA LYS A 131 -5.87 11.05 1.61
C LYS A 131 -7.10 11.80 2.07
N ASP A 132 -8.00 11.12 2.77
CA ASP A 132 -9.24 11.69 3.31
C ASP A 132 -9.79 10.80 4.43
N ASP A 133 -10.90 11.22 5.04
CA ASP A 133 -11.52 10.49 6.15
C ASP A 133 -12.02 9.11 5.72
N ALA A 134 -12.54 8.98 4.50
CA ALA A 134 -13.02 7.69 4.00
C ALA A 134 -11.88 6.70 3.87
N ALA A 135 -10.72 7.14 3.37
CA ALA A 135 -9.52 6.30 3.28
C ALA A 135 -9.04 5.91 4.67
N ARG A 136 -9.01 6.86 5.62
CA ARG A 136 -8.62 6.56 7.01
C ARG A 136 -9.53 5.48 7.60
N ASP A 137 -10.84 5.62 7.43
CA ASP A 137 -11.80 4.64 7.95
C ASP A 137 -11.58 3.27 7.32
N PHE A 138 -11.27 3.23 6.02
CA PHE A 138 -10.94 2.00 5.33
C PHE A 138 -9.74 1.30 5.98
N TYR A 139 -8.65 2.03 6.20
CA TYR A 139 -7.45 1.43 6.80
C TYR A 139 -7.67 1.02 8.27
N GLU A 140 -8.42 1.81 9.03
CA GLU A 140 -8.69 1.48 10.44
C GLU A 140 -9.49 0.19 10.59
N LYS A 141 -10.28 -0.21 9.60
CA LYS A 141 -10.96 -1.52 9.59
C LYS A 141 -9.97 -2.69 9.54
N PHE A 142 -8.74 -2.45 9.11
CA PHE A 142 -7.69 -3.46 9.02
C PHE A 142 -6.64 -3.29 10.12
N ASP A 143 -7.05 -2.73 11.25
CA ASP A 143 -6.23 -2.57 12.47
C ASP A 143 -5.08 -1.57 12.35
N PHE A 144 -5.11 -0.68 11.37
CA PHE A 144 -4.19 0.45 11.33
C PHE A 144 -4.50 1.40 12.48
N ILE A 145 -3.45 1.92 13.12
CA ILE A 145 -3.55 2.84 14.24
C ILE A 145 -2.93 4.19 13.86
N ARG A 146 -3.44 5.26 14.46
CA ARG A 146 -3.04 6.63 14.12
C ARG A 146 -1.71 7.01 14.74
N SER A 147 -0.95 7.83 14.01
CA SER A 147 0.19 8.55 14.59
C SER A 147 -0.33 9.48 15.69
N PRO A 148 0.43 9.64 16.80
CA PRO A 148 0.05 10.59 17.85
C PRO A 148 0.13 12.05 17.40
N THR A 149 0.84 12.36 16.30
CA THR A 149 1.01 13.72 15.81
C THR A 149 0.24 14.04 14.54
N ASP A 150 -0.31 13.00 13.86
CA ASP A 150 -1.04 13.19 12.62
C ASP A 150 -2.09 12.07 12.48
N PRO A 151 -3.40 12.39 12.61
CA PRO A 151 -4.46 11.38 12.54
C PRO A 151 -4.62 10.74 11.16
N MET A 152 -4.02 11.32 10.11
CA MET A 152 -4.07 10.78 8.75
C MET A 152 -2.86 9.90 8.42
N HIS A 153 -1.87 9.82 9.31
CA HIS A 153 -0.73 8.94 9.17
C HIS A 153 -0.98 7.68 10.02
N LEU A 154 -1.11 6.53 9.35
CA LEU A 154 -1.58 5.31 9.99
C LEU A 154 -0.55 4.20 9.86
N PHE A 155 -0.53 3.30 10.85
CA PHE A 155 0.46 2.23 10.94
C PHE A 155 -0.20 0.93 11.35
N VAL A 156 0.29 -0.19 10.82
CA VAL A 156 -0.04 -1.52 11.33
C VAL A 156 1.26 -2.29 11.55
N LEU A 157 1.43 -2.83 12.77
CA LEU A 157 2.62 -3.62 13.11
C LEU A 157 2.61 -4.93 12.32
N LEU A 158 3.80 -5.41 11.94
CA LEU A 158 3.90 -6.65 11.18
C LEU A 158 3.35 -7.85 11.92
N LYS A 159 3.47 -7.89 13.26
CA LYS A 159 2.87 -8.98 14.03
C LYS A 159 1.34 -9.02 13.88
N ASP A 160 0.70 -7.86 13.73
CA ASP A 160 -0.74 -7.77 13.49
C ASP A 160 -1.06 -8.12 12.04
N VAL A 161 -0.20 -7.73 11.10
CA VAL A 161 -0.33 -8.12 9.69
C VAL A 161 -0.35 -9.65 9.56
N ARG A 162 0.52 -10.35 10.30
CA ARG A 162 0.57 -11.82 10.27
C ARG A 162 -0.74 -12.46 10.71
N ARG A 163 -1.49 -11.81 11.59
CA ARG A 163 -2.82 -12.28 11.99
C ARG A 163 -3.90 -11.98 10.96
N ILE A 164 -3.79 -10.84 10.28
CA ILE A 164 -4.77 -10.40 9.28
C ILE A 164 -4.65 -11.23 8.00
N VAL A 165 -3.41 -11.48 7.56
CA VAL A 165 -3.12 -12.22 6.32
C VAL A 165 -2.18 -13.39 6.64
N PRO A 166 -2.68 -14.46 7.29
CA PRO A 166 -1.84 -15.62 7.54
C PRO A 166 -1.36 -16.18 6.19
N GLY A 167 -0.04 -16.21 6.05
CA GLY A 167 0.57 -16.54 4.78
C GLY A 167 1.10 -17.94 4.68
#